data_5eba8b32c2fd0fdeaabc9a69c0123f46
#
_entry.id   5eba8b32c2fd0fdeaabc9a69c0123f46
#
_cell.length_a   1.000
_cell.length_b   1.000
_cell.length_c   1.000
_cell.angle_alpha   90.00
_cell.angle_beta   90.00
_cell.angle_gamma   90.00
#
_symmetry.space_group_name_H-M   'P 1'
#
loop_
_entity.id
_entity.type
_entity.pdbx_description
1 polymer ?
#
loop_
_entity_poly.entity_id
_entity_poly.type
_entity_poly.pdbx_seq_one_letter_code
_entity_poly.pdbx_strand_id
1 'polypeptide(L)'
;MKIKYEASQQFQIDAIDAVTGIFEGQPANSEYFTNVLKSDSVSGAQEGLFSEIGAIGNNLLLDTDSVLENVQAIQDRNGIESIGKLDGMNFSVEMETGTGKTYVYLRTAFELAKHYNFTKFIIIVPSVAIKEGVKSSIEMMRQHFMDIYAKPFDVNVYDGKNPEVVQSFATSTTLQFMILTIDAIRGNRKLIIRDKRDKLNGIAPLDYLAAANPIVIMDEPQNMETELSTSAIGDLNPMCTLRYSATHRREYNMMYRLDPVDAHRQKLVKGIVVANAQQKGSDAKPYIKLLNVRNVPRLEAHLELLVKDKNGNIGRKPLWVKHHDDLAHRTKNDIYDGYIINDISTVPESVEVGSHGLLMHGESWGGNEDQVLREMIRETIKEHIKREYYFRDLEIKVLSLIFVDRVASYLTYDDDGNQTEGRFVKWFDELYREERAKSPSYADLMPEDPQAVRTAYFAEMKKGGKKSFVDSKEGRGNSQDESAYDLIMKV
;
A
#
# COMPACT_ATOMS: atom_id res chain seq x y z
N MET A 1 -7.78 -24.92 8.17
CA MET A 1 -7.76 -25.10 6.70
C MET A 1 -6.31 -25.21 6.25
N LYS A 2 -5.90 -26.27 5.53
CA LYS A 2 -4.54 -26.34 4.97
C LYS A 2 -4.57 -25.79 3.57
N ILE A 3 -3.87 -24.70 3.33
CA ILE A 3 -3.70 -24.13 1.99
C ILE A 3 -2.78 -25.06 1.20
N LYS A 4 -3.20 -25.48 0.01
CA LYS A 4 -2.34 -26.21 -0.91
C LYS A 4 -1.71 -25.22 -1.88
N TYR A 5 -0.39 -25.23 -1.95
CA TYR A 5 0.37 -24.43 -2.90
C TYR A 5 0.69 -25.28 -4.12
N GLU A 6 0.41 -24.74 -5.29
CA GLU A 6 0.73 -25.35 -6.60
C GLU A 6 2.13 -24.85 -7.03
N ALA A 7 3.11 -25.76 -7.00
CA ALA A 7 4.51 -25.40 -7.30
C ALA A 7 4.82 -25.36 -8.81
N SER A 8 3.88 -25.81 -9.67
CA SER A 8 4.09 -25.98 -11.10
C SER A 8 3.42 -24.88 -11.96
N GLN A 9 3.03 -23.76 -11.36
CA GLN A 9 2.43 -22.66 -12.12
C GLN A 9 3.48 -21.97 -12.99
N GLN A 10 3.33 -22.08 -14.32
CA GLN A 10 4.35 -21.68 -15.30
C GLN A 10 4.70 -20.20 -15.17
N PHE A 11 3.74 -19.29 -15.07
CA PHE A 11 4.01 -17.85 -14.93
C PHE A 11 4.84 -17.49 -13.69
N GLN A 12 4.72 -18.27 -12.59
CA GLN A 12 5.55 -18.10 -11.40
C GLN A 12 6.96 -18.65 -11.63
N ILE A 13 7.07 -19.80 -12.30
CA ILE A 13 8.36 -20.38 -12.68
C ILE A 13 9.12 -19.43 -13.59
N ASP A 14 8.45 -18.88 -14.61
CA ASP A 14 9.06 -17.93 -15.56
C ASP A 14 9.60 -16.68 -14.83
N ALA A 15 8.85 -16.16 -13.85
CA ALA A 15 9.29 -15.02 -13.03
C ALA A 15 10.50 -15.36 -12.13
N ILE A 16 10.51 -16.57 -11.56
CA ILE A 16 11.62 -17.08 -10.74
C ILE A 16 12.87 -17.28 -11.60
N ASP A 17 12.73 -17.93 -12.75
CA ASP A 17 13.83 -18.21 -13.68
C ASP A 17 14.39 -16.92 -14.29
N ALA A 18 13.56 -15.89 -14.47
CA ALA A 18 14.03 -14.58 -14.91
C ALA A 18 14.98 -13.92 -13.88
N VAL A 19 14.73 -14.11 -12.60
CA VAL A 19 15.60 -13.53 -11.56
C VAL A 19 16.81 -14.42 -11.26
N THR A 20 16.62 -15.73 -11.22
CA THR A 20 17.73 -16.66 -10.97
C THR A 20 18.75 -16.65 -12.10
N GLY A 21 18.30 -16.52 -13.35
CA GLY A 21 19.15 -16.44 -14.52
C GLY A 21 20.07 -15.22 -14.58
N ILE A 22 19.78 -14.13 -13.82
CA ILE A 22 20.67 -12.95 -13.72
C ILE A 22 22.09 -13.37 -13.32
N PHE A 23 22.19 -14.41 -12.50
CA PHE A 23 23.42 -14.88 -11.91
C PHE A 23 23.97 -16.16 -12.60
N GLU A 24 23.53 -16.44 -13.81
CA GLU A 24 24.08 -17.58 -14.58
C GLU A 24 25.58 -17.43 -14.74
N GLY A 25 26.32 -18.53 -14.51
CA GLY A 25 27.78 -18.51 -14.47
C GLY A 25 28.41 -18.23 -13.09
N GLN A 26 27.60 -17.81 -12.11
CA GLN A 26 28.03 -17.68 -10.71
C GLN A 26 28.33 -19.06 -10.10
N PRO A 27 29.55 -19.33 -9.62
CA PRO A 27 29.88 -20.63 -9.04
C PRO A 27 29.18 -20.87 -7.71
N ALA A 28 28.67 -22.07 -7.51
CA ALA A 28 28.01 -22.51 -6.26
C ALA A 28 29.01 -22.93 -5.17
N ASN A 29 30.17 -22.32 -5.08
CA ASN A 29 31.31 -22.85 -4.30
C ASN A 29 31.16 -22.56 -2.79
N SER A 30 31.21 -23.64 -1.98
CA SER A 30 31.20 -23.58 -0.52
C SER A 30 32.51 -23.06 0.11
N GLU A 31 33.62 -23.06 -0.63
CA GLU A 31 34.91 -22.65 -0.09
C GLU A 31 35.11 -21.13 0.03
N TYR A 32 34.25 -20.32 -0.60
CA TYR A 32 34.32 -18.86 -0.55
C TYR A 32 33.49 -18.20 0.56
N PHE A 33 32.91 -18.98 1.45
CA PHE A 33 32.03 -18.48 2.52
C PHE A 33 32.72 -17.71 3.65
N THR A 34 34.03 -17.77 3.74
CA THR A 34 34.79 -17.18 4.86
C THR A 34 35.47 -15.89 4.49
N ASN A 35 35.13 -15.21 3.40
CA ASN A 35 35.84 -14.00 3.06
C ASN A 35 35.00 -12.75 3.08
N VAL A 36 35.30 -11.98 4.11
CA VAL A 36 35.57 -10.57 4.06
C VAL A 36 35.26 -9.96 2.69
N LEU A 37 34.26 -9.13 2.67
CA LEU A 37 33.94 -8.23 1.58
C LEU A 37 35.22 -7.62 0.99
N LYS A 38 35.71 -8.13 -0.10
CA LYS A 38 36.57 -7.39 -1.02
C LYS A 38 35.67 -6.67 -2.00
N SER A 39 35.13 -5.56 -1.60
CA SER A 39 34.45 -4.63 -2.49
C SER A 39 35.38 -3.45 -2.69
N ASP A 40 35.75 -3.16 -3.91
CA ASP A 40 36.53 -1.96 -4.30
C ASP A 40 35.77 -0.65 -3.97
N SER A 41 34.56 -0.75 -3.47
CA SER A 41 33.69 0.37 -3.08
C SER A 41 33.63 0.67 -1.59
N VAL A 42 34.23 -0.15 -0.72
CA VAL A 42 34.21 0.03 0.75
C VAL A 42 35.51 0.68 1.19
N SER A 43 35.43 1.77 1.97
CA SER A 43 36.61 2.44 2.54
C SER A 43 37.26 1.54 3.60
N GLY A 44 38.60 1.57 3.71
CA GLY A 44 39.37 0.68 4.59
C GLY A 44 38.94 0.65 6.07
N ALA A 45 38.26 1.71 6.56
CA ALA A 45 37.67 1.74 7.91
C ALA A 45 36.44 0.81 8.04
N GLN A 46 35.66 0.64 6.96
CA GLN A 46 34.49 -0.27 6.94
C GLN A 46 34.94 -1.74 6.75
N GLU A 47 36.02 -1.98 6.01
CA GLU A 47 36.61 -3.33 5.88
C GLU A 47 37.06 -3.88 7.24
N GLY A 48 37.70 -3.05 8.07
CA GLY A 48 38.08 -3.41 9.44
C GLY A 48 36.87 -3.77 10.31
N LEU A 49 35.81 -2.98 10.27
CA LEU A 49 34.58 -3.21 11.03
C LEU A 49 33.87 -4.49 10.60
N PHE A 50 33.78 -4.77 9.30
CA PHE A 50 33.14 -5.98 8.80
C PHE A 50 33.93 -7.26 9.13
N SER A 51 35.25 -7.16 9.19
CA SER A 51 36.12 -8.24 9.68
C SER A 51 35.88 -8.56 11.14
N GLU A 52 35.66 -7.55 11.97
CA GLU A 52 35.36 -7.73 13.41
C GLU A 52 34.01 -8.38 13.65
N ILE A 53 33.01 -8.16 12.78
CA ILE A 53 31.65 -8.73 12.87
C ILE A 53 31.68 -10.25 12.64
N GLY A 54 32.62 -10.77 11.83
CA GLY A 54 32.65 -12.17 11.42
C GLY A 54 31.41 -12.55 10.58
N ALA A 55 30.92 -11.64 9.76
CA ALA A 55 29.73 -11.85 8.95
C ALA A 55 29.98 -12.89 7.86
N ILE A 56 28.96 -13.70 7.63
CA ILE A 56 28.87 -14.61 6.47
C ILE A 56 27.87 -13.97 5.52
N GLY A 57 28.38 -13.38 4.43
CA GLY A 57 27.59 -12.62 3.48
C GLY A 57 27.43 -13.31 2.13
N ASN A 58 26.57 -12.73 1.28
CA ASN A 58 26.53 -13.10 -0.14
C ASN A 58 27.77 -12.53 -0.85
N ASN A 59 28.23 -13.25 -1.88
CA ASN A 59 29.37 -12.82 -2.67
C ASN A 59 29.10 -13.04 -4.15
N LEU A 60 29.06 -11.96 -4.92
CA LEU A 60 28.92 -11.97 -6.37
C LEU A 60 30.32 -11.98 -7.01
N LEU A 61 30.59 -13.00 -7.78
CA LEU A 61 31.87 -13.16 -8.48
C LEU A 61 31.81 -12.78 -9.97
N LEU A 62 30.59 -12.65 -10.50
CA LEU A 62 30.38 -12.18 -11.87
C LEU A 62 30.73 -10.70 -11.98
N ASP A 63 31.36 -10.33 -13.07
CA ASP A 63 31.52 -8.93 -13.43
C ASP A 63 30.24 -8.32 -14.01
N THR A 64 30.22 -7.01 -14.12
CA THR A 64 29.06 -6.26 -14.60
C THR A 64 28.67 -6.62 -16.04
N ASP A 65 29.63 -6.95 -16.89
CA ASP A 65 29.37 -7.25 -18.29
C ASP A 65 28.70 -8.62 -18.42
N SER A 66 29.15 -9.63 -17.67
CA SER A 66 28.49 -10.93 -17.59
C SER A 66 27.04 -10.83 -17.07
N VAL A 67 26.82 -10.01 -16.05
CA VAL A 67 25.47 -9.77 -15.56
C VAL A 67 24.60 -9.07 -16.61
N LEU A 68 25.16 -8.11 -17.37
CA LEU A 68 24.43 -7.44 -18.44
C LEU A 68 24.06 -8.42 -19.56
N GLU A 69 24.94 -9.29 -19.98
CA GLU A 69 24.67 -10.32 -21.00
C GLU A 69 23.53 -11.24 -20.55
N ASN A 70 23.56 -11.71 -19.30
CA ASN A 70 22.49 -12.53 -18.73
C ASN A 70 21.15 -11.79 -18.74
N VAL A 71 21.14 -10.51 -18.31
CA VAL A 71 19.94 -9.66 -18.29
C VAL A 71 19.36 -9.50 -19.70
N GLN A 72 20.19 -9.21 -20.70
CA GLN A 72 19.76 -9.08 -22.09
C GLN A 72 19.15 -10.38 -22.62
N ALA A 73 19.78 -11.52 -22.38
CA ALA A 73 19.25 -12.82 -22.79
C ALA A 73 17.89 -13.13 -22.14
N ILE A 74 17.69 -12.73 -20.88
CA ILE A 74 16.41 -12.90 -20.17
C ILE A 74 15.35 -11.95 -20.74
N GLN A 75 15.70 -10.70 -21.00
CA GLN A 75 14.79 -9.72 -21.58
C GLN A 75 14.32 -10.15 -22.96
N ASP A 76 15.23 -10.61 -23.82
CA ASP A 76 14.90 -11.13 -25.16
C ASP A 76 13.94 -12.33 -25.06
N ARG A 77 14.22 -13.27 -24.16
CA ARG A 77 13.35 -14.44 -23.93
C ARG A 77 11.96 -14.05 -23.46
N ASN A 78 11.85 -13.01 -22.64
CA ASN A 78 10.59 -12.55 -22.07
C ASN A 78 9.88 -11.49 -22.93
N GLY A 79 10.40 -11.18 -24.13
CA GLY A 79 9.83 -10.18 -25.04
C GLY A 79 9.88 -8.75 -24.47
N ILE A 80 10.85 -8.47 -23.60
CA ILE A 80 11.12 -7.17 -23.04
C ILE A 80 12.23 -6.52 -23.86
N GLU A 81 12.16 -5.22 -24.12
CA GLU A 81 13.21 -4.49 -24.83
C GLU A 81 14.55 -4.59 -24.08
N SER A 82 15.58 -5.09 -24.75
CA SER A 82 16.89 -5.30 -24.17
C SER A 82 17.61 -3.99 -23.90
N ILE A 83 18.17 -3.87 -22.71
CA ILE A 83 18.92 -2.68 -22.28
C ILE A 83 20.37 -2.71 -22.77
N GLY A 84 20.91 -1.54 -23.10
CA GLY A 84 22.34 -1.42 -23.48
C GLY A 84 23.30 -1.27 -22.29
N LYS A 85 22.78 -1.01 -21.08
CA LYS A 85 23.55 -0.80 -19.85
C LYS A 85 22.69 -1.03 -18.63
N LEU A 86 23.25 -1.62 -17.57
CA LEU A 86 22.56 -1.78 -16.30
C LEU A 86 22.29 -0.44 -15.60
N ASP A 87 21.08 -0.27 -15.08
CA ASP A 87 20.71 0.82 -14.14
C ASP A 87 21.03 0.38 -12.69
N GLY A 88 22.32 0.21 -12.42
CA GLY A 88 22.82 -0.40 -11.19
C GLY A 88 22.36 -1.86 -11.01
N MET A 89 22.64 -2.43 -9.86
CA MET A 89 22.22 -3.80 -9.49
C MET A 89 20.78 -3.82 -8.95
N ASN A 90 19.86 -3.20 -9.68
CA ASN A 90 18.43 -3.16 -9.37
C ASN A 90 17.64 -3.87 -10.46
N PHE A 91 16.76 -4.79 -10.10
CA PHE A 91 16.00 -5.60 -11.04
C PHE A 91 14.51 -5.56 -10.71
N SER A 92 13.67 -5.28 -11.69
CA SER A 92 12.22 -5.17 -11.54
C SER A 92 11.52 -6.43 -12.05
N VAL A 93 10.54 -6.88 -11.27
CA VAL A 93 9.61 -7.96 -11.62
C VAL A 93 8.20 -7.42 -11.46
N GLU A 94 7.46 -7.33 -12.57
CA GLU A 94 6.08 -6.89 -12.57
C GLU A 94 5.16 -8.10 -12.56
N MET A 95 4.30 -8.18 -11.55
CA MET A 95 3.29 -9.21 -11.42
C MET A 95 2.01 -8.61 -10.87
N GLU A 96 0.89 -8.92 -11.50
CA GLU A 96 -0.42 -8.42 -11.07
C GLU A 96 -0.77 -8.83 -9.64
N THR A 97 -1.58 -8.01 -8.98
CA THR A 97 -2.04 -8.28 -7.62
C THR A 97 -2.83 -9.58 -7.55
N GLY A 98 -2.55 -10.41 -6.55
CA GLY A 98 -3.20 -11.71 -6.37
C GLY A 98 -2.58 -12.88 -7.15
N THR A 99 -1.51 -12.66 -7.93
CA THR A 99 -0.78 -13.71 -8.66
C THR A 99 0.28 -14.44 -7.83
N GLY A 100 0.45 -14.04 -6.57
CA GLY A 100 1.36 -14.69 -5.63
C GLY A 100 2.78 -14.14 -5.59
N LYS A 101 2.95 -12.81 -5.73
CA LYS A 101 4.28 -12.13 -5.62
C LYS A 101 5.11 -12.62 -4.44
N THR A 102 4.49 -12.71 -3.24
CA THR A 102 5.17 -13.17 -2.03
C THR A 102 5.73 -14.58 -2.18
N TYR A 103 4.96 -15.50 -2.77
CA TYR A 103 5.43 -16.85 -3.06
C TYR A 103 6.60 -16.83 -4.05
N VAL A 104 6.51 -16.03 -5.10
CA VAL A 104 7.53 -15.94 -6.15
C VAL A 104 8.86 -15.44 -5.58
N TYR A 105 8.88 -14.31 -4.86
CA TYR A 105 10.15 -13.79 -4.35
C TYR A 105 10.76 -14.68 -3.26
N LEU A 106 9.94 -15.34 -2.45
CA LEU A 106 10.46 -16.32 -1.49
C LEU A 106 11.08 -17.52 -2.20
N ARG A 107 10.36 -18.09 -3.18
CA ARG A 107 10.88 -19.21 -3.96
C ARG A 107 12.13 -18.82 -4.74
N THR A 108 12.18 -17.63 -5.30
CA THR A 108 13.40 -17.07 -5.92
C THR A 108 14.58 -17.10 -4.94
N ALA A 109 14.40 -16.70 -3.70
CA ALA A 109 15.45 -16.73 -2.69
C ALA A 109 15.92 -18.17 -2.40
N PHE A 110 15.02 -19.15 -2.39
CA PHE A 110 15.40 -20.56 -2.25
C PHE A 110 16.16 -21.09 -3.46
N GLU A 111 15.76 -20.74 -4.69
CA GLU A 111 16.48 -21.13 -5.90
C GLU A 111 17.87 -20.47 -5.95
N LEU A 112 17.98 -19.17 -5.61
CA LEU A 112 19.26 -18.48 -5.49
C LEU A 112 20.18 -19.12 -4.44
N ALA A 113 19.61 -19.54 -3.29
CA ALA A 113 20.36 -20.24 -2.27
C ALA A 113 20.78 -21.65 -2.69
N LYS A 114 20.00 -22.33 -3.53
CA LYS A 114 20.28 -23.66 -4.05
C LYS A 114 21.35 -23.62 -5.14
N HIS A 115 21.23 -22.69 -6.09
CA HIS A 115 22.11 -22.62 -7.27
C HIS A 115 23.41 -21.87 -7.01
N TYR A 116 23.37 -20.78 -6.23
CA TYR A 116 24.50 -19.86 -6.08
C TYR A 116 24.96 -19.67 -4.64
N ASN A 117 24.25 -20.35 -3.72
CA ASN A 117 24.57 -20.30 -2.29
C ASN A 117 24.39 -18.91 -1.66
N PHE A 118 23.54 -18.05 -2.24
CA PHE A 118 23.15 -16.79 -1.62
C PHE A 118 22.19 -17.07 -0.47
N THR A 119 22.56 -16.66 0.74
CA THR A 119 21.84 -17.05 1.96
C THR A 119 21.29 -15.87 2.77
N LYS A 120 21.58 -14.63 2.38
CA LYS A 120 21.20 -13.43 3.11
C LYS A 120 20.21 -12.59 2.32
N PHE A 121 18.95 -12.53 2.80
CA PHE A 121 17.86 -11.80 2.17
C PHE A 121 17.21 -10.84 3.14
N ILE A 122 17.03 -9.58 2.73
CA ILE A 122 16.31 -8.57 3.50
C ILE A 122 15.04 -8.21 2.73
N ILE A 123 13.88 -8.41 3.33
CA ILE A 123 12.58 -8.04 2.76
C ILE A 123 12.17 -6.69 3.34
N ILE A 124 12.08 -5.67 2.49
CA ILE A 124 11.65 -4.32 2.86
C ILE A 124 10.21 -4.10 2.42
N VAL A 125 9.38 -3.68 3.36
CA VAL A 125 7.97 -3.42 3.14
C VAL A 125 7.59 -1.99 3.54
N PRO A 126 6.53 -1.39 2.94
CA PRO A 126 6.18 0.00 3.18
C PRO A 126 5.51 0.26 4.54
N SER A 127 4.90 -0.76 5.17
CA SER A 127 4.16 -0.56 6.41
C SER A 127 4.23 -1.76 7.34
N VAL A 128 3.88 -1.54 8.60
CA VAL A 128 3.83 -2.58 9.64
C VAL A 128 2.77 -3.64 9.30
N ALA A 129 1.62 -3.23 8.77
CA ALA A 129 0.56 -4.14 8.38
C ALA A 129 1.04 -5.14 7.31
N ILE A 130 1.75 -4.65 6.28
CA ILE A 130 2.34 -5.51 5.24
C ILE A 130 3.44 -6.41 5.84
N LYS A 131 4.24 -5.89 6.78
CA LYS A 131 5.26 -6.67 7.50
C LYS A 131 4.68 -7.90 8.18
N GLU A 132 3.58 -7.73 8.94
CA GLU A 132 2.92 -8.84 9.60
C GLU A 132 2.27 -9.82 8.60
N GLY A 133 1.72 -9.28 7.49
CA GLY A 133 1.20 -10.09 6.39
C GLY A 133 2.27 -10.96 5.72
N VAL A 134 3.43 -10.40 5.43
CA VAL A 134 4.57 -11.15 4.87
C VAL A 134 5.06 -12.22 5.83
N LYS A 135 5.23 -11.88 7.12
CA LYS A 135 5.61 -12.84 8.16
C LYS A 135 4.63 -14.01 8.23
N SER A 136 3.34 -13.72 8.31
CA SER A 136 2.29 -14.75 8.35
C SER A 136 2.30 -15.63 7.10
N SER A 137 2.49 -15.02 5.92
CA SER A 137 2.59 -15.75 4.65
C SER A 137 3.79 -16.70 4.63
N ILE A 138 4.96 -16.25 5.12
CA ILE A 138 6.15 -17.12 5.20
C ILE A 138 5.91 -18.31 6.13
N GLU A 139 5.31 -18.09 7.30
CA GLU A 139 5.01 -19.17 8.24
C GLU A 139 3.99 -20.16 7.66
N MET A 140 2.96 -19.69 6.94
CA MET A 140 2.01 -20.57 6.26
C MET A 140 2.67 -21.41 5.15
N MET A 141 3.68 -20.88 4.47
CA MET A 141 4.40 -21.54 3.39
C MET A 141 5.61 -22.35 3.88
N ARG A 142 5.97 -22.27 5.17
CA ARG A 142 7.18 -22.90 5.73
C ARG A 142 7.28 -24.39 5.39
N GLN A 143 6.23 -25.15 5.67
CA GLN A 143 6.22 -26.59 5.42
C GLN A 143 6.35 -26.89 3.92
N HIS A 144 5.67 -26.13 3.07
CA HIS A 144 5.75 -26.29 1.61
C HIS A 144 7.18 -26.10 1.08
N PHE A 145 7.89 -25.07 1.54
CA PHE A 145 9.30 -24.87 1.13
C PHE A 145 10.24 -25.91 1.73
N MET A 146 9.98 -26.37 2.96
CA MET A 146 10.75 -27.48 3.53
C MET A 146 10.58 -28.77 2.75
N ASP A 147 9.36 -29.04 2.24
CA ASP A 147 9.09 -30.23 1.42
C ASP A 147 9.78 -30.16 0.05
N ILE A 148 9.88 -28.97 -0.56
CA ILE A 148 10.52 -28.79 -1.88
C ILE A 148 12.04 -28.78 -1.78
N TYR A 149 12.62 -28.06 -0.81
CA TYR A 149 14.04 -27.77 -0.78
C TYR A 149 14.82 -28.56 0.26
N ALA A 150 14.14 -29.16 1.23
CA ALA A 150 14.76 -29.87 2.38
C ALA A 150 15.87 -29.03 3.06
N LYS A 151 15.77 -27.71 3.03
CA LYS A 151 16.77 -26.75 3.50
C LYS A 151 16.21 -25.92 4.65
N PRO A 152 16.83 -25.93 5.83
CA PRO A 152 16.38 -25.10 6.94
C PRO A 152 16.58 -23.61 6.63
N PHE A 153 15.67 -22.78 7.13
CA PHE A 153 15.75 -21.35 7.01
C PHE A 153 15.16 -20.65 8.23
N ASP A 154 15.66 -19.45 8.50
CA ASP A 154 15.21 -18.61 9.60
C ASP A 154 14.58 -17.34 9.09
N VAL A 155 13.56 -16.87 9.81
CA VAL A 155 12.85 -15.62 9.52
C VAL A 155 12.90 -14.74 10.74
N ASN A 156 13.57 -13.62 10.62
CA ASN A 156 13.72 -12.63 11.66
C ASN A 156 12.98 -11.36 11.30
N VAL A 157 12.33 -10.74 12.28
CA VAL A 157 11.65 -9.46 12.12
C VAL A 157 12.38 -8.42 12.96
N TYR A 158 12.84 -7.36 12.32
CA TYR A 158 13.46 -6.25 13.03
C TYR A 158 12.39 -5.28 13.54
N ASP A 159 12.34 -5.07 14.85
CA ASP A 159 11.41 -4.16 15.52
C ASP A 159 12.11 -3.14 16.44
N GLY A 160 13.45 -3.18 16.52
CA GLY A 160 14.26 -2.33 17.37
C GLY A 160 14.29 -2.72 18.86
N LYS A 161 13.42 -3.62 19.32
CA LYS A 161 13.38 -4.08 20.72
C LYS A 161 14.38 -5.21 20.98
N ASN A 162 14.63 -6.00 19.94
CA ASN A 162 15.54 -7.16 19.99
C ASN A 162 16.64 -6.99 18.93
N PRO A 163 17.67 -6.18 19.18
CA PRO A 163 18.72 -5.92 18.20
C PRO A 163 19.61 -7.14 17.94
N GLU A 164 19.63 -8.14 18.81
CA GLU A 164 20.47 -9.34 18.68
C GLU A 164 20.12 -10.20 17.46
N VAL A 165 18.92 -10.07 16.92
CA VAL A 165 18.50 -10.81 15.70
C VAL A 165 19.36 -10.46 14.49
N VAL A 166 19.93 -9.25 14.41
CA VAL A 166 20.78 -8.86 13.28
C VAL A 166 22.15 -9.55 13.33
N GLN A 167 22.65 -9.84 14.52
CA GLN A 167 23.89 -10.59 14.70
C GLN A 167 23.70 -12.04 14.23
N SER A 168 22.62 -12.69 14.66
CA SER A 168 22.26 -14.04 14.21
C SER A 168 22.08 -14.09 12.69
N PHE A 169 21.39 -13.08 12.10
CA PHE A 169 21.24 -12.93 10.65
C PHE A 169 22.61 -12.87 9.95
N ALA A 170 23.52 -12.03 10.44
CA ALA A 170 24.81 -11.79 9.78
C ALA A 170 25.77 -12.99 9.88
N THR A 171 25.77 -13.71 11.03
CA THR A 171 26.77 -14.76 11.31
C THR A 171 26.30 -16.18 10.99
N SER A 172 25.00 -16.41 10.73
CA SER A 172 24.46 -17.73 10.40
C SER A 172 24.93 -18.22 9.03
N THR A 173 25.15 -19.53 8.89
CA THR A 173 25.45 -20.21 7.62
C THR A 173 24.17 -20.67 6.88
N THR A 174 23.00 -20.64 7.55
CA THR A 174 21.73 -21.06 6.96
C THR A 174 21.10 -19.94 6.15
N LEU A 175 20.08 -20.29 5.36
CA LEU A 175 19.26 -19.31 4.64
C LEU A 175 18.53 -18.42 5.65
N GLN A 176 18.75 -17.12 5.54
CA GLN A 176 18.25 -16.10 6.47
C GLN A 176 17.36 -15.08 5.77
N PHE A 177 16.17 -14.86 6.30
CA PHE A 177 15.31 -13.75 5.93
C PHE A 177 15.24 -12.75 7.08
N MET A 178 15.44 -11.46 6.77
CA MET A 178 15.20 -10.35 7.70
C MET A 178 14.08 -9.48 7.13
N ILE A 179 13.00 -9.30 7.88
CA ILE A 179 11.88 -8.44 7.47
C ILE A 179 11.94 -7.13 8.24
N LEU A 180 11.90 -6.02 7.52
CA LEU A 180 11.87 -4.68 8.12
C LEU A 180 11.00 -3.72 7.29
N THR A 181 10.49 -2.70 7.96
CA THR A 181 9.80 -1.60 7.28
C THR A 181 10.80 -0.57 6.79
N ILE A 182 10.47 0.13 5.71
CA ILE A 182 11.31 1.22 5.22
C ILE A 182 11.55 2.28 6.29
N ASP A 183 10.58 2.55 7.17
CA ASP A 183 10.70 3.52 8.26
C ASP A 183 11.72 3.12 9.34
N ALA A 184 12.04 1.83 9.45
CA ALA A 184 13.06 1.36 10.39
C ALA A 184 14.48 1.79 9.99
N ILE A 185 14.71 2.03 8.68
CA ILE A 185 16.03 2.41 8.13
C ILE A 185 16.06 3.83 7.58
N ARG A 186 14.90 4.42 7.21
CA ARG A 186 14.77 5.72 6.56
C ARG A 186 14.85 6.87 7.56
N GLY A 187 15.78 7.81 7.38
CA GLY A 187 15.87 9.05 8.13
C GLY A 187 17.28 9.35 8.64
N ASN A 188 17.52 10.61 9.01
CA ASN A 188 18.84 11.09 9.34
C ASN A 188 19.13 11.21 10.86
N ARG A 189 18.16 10.94 11.76
CA ARG A 189 18.37 11.19 13.21
C ARG A 189 17.64 10.17 14.09
N LYS A 190 18.39 9.61 15.05
CA LYS A 190 17.88 8.78 16.17
C LYS A 190 17.12 7.50 15.75
N LEU A 191 17.52 6.90 14.65
CA LEU A 191 17.02 5.56 14.32
C LEU A 191 17.78 4.53 15.16
N ILE A 192 17.04 3.73 15.91
CA ILE A 192 17.56 2.66 16.78
C ILE A 192 18.53 1.73 16.01
N ILE A 193 18.29 1.51 14.72
CA ILE A 193 19.12 0.66 13.86
C ILE A 193 20.53 1.24 13.62
N ARG A 194 20.71 2.55 13.76
CA ARG A 194 22.00 3.26 13.56
C ARG A 194 22.74 3.51 14.85
N ASP A 195 22.10 3.29 16.00
CA ASP A 195 22.71 3.51 17.30
C ASP A 195 23.60 2.32 17.69
N LYS A 196 24.82 2.61 18.14
CA LYS A 196 25.71 1.61 18.72
C LYS A 196 25.08 0.99 19.96
N ARG A 197 25.16 -0.33 20.10
CA ARG A 197 24.54 -1.09 21.19
C ARG A 197 25.56 -1.91 21.94
N ASP A 198 25.57 -1.81 23.27
CA ASP A 198 26.44 -2.61 24.14
C ASP A 198 26.21 -4.12 23.93
N LYS A 199 24.96 -4.52 23.75
CA LYS A 199 24.56 -5.91 23.42
C LYS A 199 25.10 -6.44 22.09
N LEU A 200 25.54 -5.55 21.21
CA LEU A 200 26.15 -5.83 19.91
C LEU A 200 27.64 -5.42 19.89
N ASN A 201 28.32 -5.51 21.02
CA ASN A 201 29.74 -5.16 21.15
C ASN A 201 30.08 -3.74 20.69
N GLY A 202 29.15 -2.79 20.89
CA GLY A 202 29.34 -1.41 20.47
C GLY A 202 29.16 -1.15 18.97
N ILE A 203 28.63 -2.11 18.21
CA ILE A 203 28.37 -2.02 16.77
C ILE A 203 26.89 -1.67 16.57
N ALA A 204 26.57 -0.92 15.51
CA ALA A 204 25.19 -0.61 15.19
C ALA A 204 24.50 -1.79 14.48
N PRO A 205 23.18 -2.02 14.72
CA PRO A 205 22.44 -3.08 14.00
C PRO A 205 22.55 -2.99 12.47
N LEU A 206 22.58 -1.79 11.91
CA LEU A 206 22.74 -1.56 10.47
C LEU A 206 24.04 -2.14 9.93
N ASP A 207 25.14 -2.01 10.70
CA ASP A 207 26.46 -2.48 10.27
C ASP A 207 26.50 -4.01 10.15
N TYR A 208 25.77 -4.75 11.02
CA TYR A 208 25.61 -6.19 10.88
C TYR A 208 24.88 -6.57 9.60
N LEU A 209 23.79 -5.83 9.27
CA LEU A 209 23.02 -6.08 8.06
C LEU A 209 23.86 -5.79 6.80
N ALA A 210 24.59 -4.68 6.80
CA ALA A 210 25.45 -4.27 5.68
C ALA A 210 26.63 -5.22 5.47
N ALA A 211 27.23 -5.75 6.57
CA ALA A 211 28.31 -6.71 6.51
C ALA A 211 27.91 -8.05 5.86
N ALA A 212 26.62 -8.39 5.89
CA ALA A 212 26.09 -9.58 5.25
C ALA A 212 25.91 -9.46 3.73
N ASN A 213 26.16 -8.28 3.12
CA ASN A 213 26.01 -8.01 1.68
C ASN A 213 24.70 -8.62 1.13
N PRO A 214 23.53 -8.25 1.67
CA PRO A 214 22.28 -8.94 1.44
C PRO A 214 21.74 -8.72 0.02
N ILE A 215 20.91 -9.67 -0.46
CA ILE A 215 19.96 -9.39 -1.53
C ILE A 215 18.73 -8.72 -0.88
N VAL A 216 18.45 -7.49 -1.31
CA VAL A 216 17.29 -6.75 -0.82
C VAL A 216 16.09 -7.02 -1.72
N ILE A 217 15.00 -7.48 -1.14
CA ILE A 217 13.71 -7.68 -1.80
C ILE A 217 12.79 -6.55 -1.36
N MET A 218 12.29 -5.77 -2.31
CA MET A 218 11.31 -4.72 -2.05
C MET A 218 9.93 -5.19 -2.51
N ASP A 219 9.01 -5.27 -1.55
CA ASP A 219 7.61 -5.57 -1.84
C ASP A 219 6.82 -4.24 -1.93
N GLU A 220 6.15 -4.00 -3.07
CA GLU A 220 5.47 -2.75 -3.42
C GLU A 220 6.39 -1.50 -3.35
N PRO A 221 7.50 -1.48 -4.12
CA PRO A 221 8.53 -0.43 -4.08
C PRO A 221 8.01 0.97 -4.40
N GLN A 222 6.93 1.14 -5.18
CA GLN A 222 6.35 2.44 -5.54
C GLN A 222 5.97 3.30 -4.33
N ASN A 223 5.80 2.69 -3.16
CA ASN A 223 5.52 3.39 -1.90
C ASN A 223 6.80 3.79 -1.13
N MET A 224 7.99 3.42 -1.65
CA MET A 224 9.28 3.56 -0.98
C MET A 224 10.36 4.21 -1.85
N GLU A 225 10.01 4.81 -3.00
CA GLU A 225 10.96 5.36 -3.98
C GLU A 225 11.25 6.86 -3.78
N THR A 226 11.51 7.28 -2.54
CA THR A 226 12.02 8.63 -2.26
C THR A 226 13.55 8.61 -2.20
N GLU A 227 14.20 9.76 -2.43
CA GLU A 227 15.66 9.88 -2.32
C GLU A 227 16.18 9.39 -0.96
N LEU A 228 15.48 9.75 0.13
CA LEU A 228 15.82 9.30 1.48
C LEU A 228 15.72 7.79 1.64
N SER A 229 14.72 7.17 1.03
CA SER A 229 14.54 5.71 1.07
C SER A 229 15.61 5.02 0.25
N THR A 230 15.93 5.53 -0.94
CA THR A 230 16.97 4.98 -1.81
C THR A 230 18.34 5.04 -1.13
N SER A 231 18.68 6.16 -0.50
CA SER A 231 19.91 6.29 0.30
C SER A 231 19.93 5.29 1.46
N ALA A 232 18.83 5.16 2.20
CA ALA A 232 18.74 4.25 3.34
C ALA A 232 18.86 2.76 2.93
N ILE A 233 18.36 2.39 1.75
CA ILE A 233 18.56 1.05 1.19
C ILE A 233 20.02 0.86 0.79
N GLY A 234 20.66 1.88 0.22
CA GLY A 234 22.10 1.85 -0.10
C GLY A 234 22.98 1.60 1.13
N ASP A 235 22.59 2.13 2.30
CA ASP A 235 23.34 1.94 3.56
C ASP A 235 23.31 0.47 4.05
N LEU A 236 22.42 -0.37 3.53
CA LEU A 236 22.42 -1.82 3.77
C LEU A 236 23.51 -2.55 2.95
N ASN A 237 24.24 -1.85 2.09
CA ASN A 237 25.26 -2.41 1.20
C ASN A 237 24.72 -3.63 0.40
N PRO A 238 23.60 -3.51 -0.33
CA PRO A 238 22.98 -4.65 -0.99
C PRO A 238 23.87 -5.16 -2.15
N MET A 239 24.02 -6.48 -2.26
CA MET A 239 24.59 -7.10 -3.44
C MET A 239 23.77 -6.78 -4.69
N CYS A 240 22.45 -6.86 -4.55
CA CYS A 240 21.48 -6.38 -5.53
C CYS A 240 20.14 -6.11 -4.86
N THR A 241 19.26 -5.41 -5.59
CA THR A 241 17.88 -5.12 -5.14
C THR A 241 16.88 -5.69 -6.13
N LEU A 242 16.00 -6.57 -5.65
CA LEU A 242 14.90 -7.17 -6.40
C LEU A 242 13.60 -6.44 -6.06
N ARG A 243 12.91 -5.89 -7.05
CA ARG A 243 11.73 -5.03 -6.89
C ARG A 243 10.51 -5.72 -7.44
N TYR A 244 9.58 -6.12 -6.56
CA TYR A 244 8.35 -6.81 -6.92
C TYR A 244 7.15 -5.88 -6.77
N SER A 245 6.42 -5.61 -7.86
CA SER A 245 5.24 -4.76 -7.87
C SER A 245 4.25 -5.17 -8.95
N ALA A 246 2.98 -4.78 -8.80
CA ALA A 246 2.02 -4.77 -9.89
C ALA A 246 2.06 -3.45 -10.69
N THR A 247 2.66 -2.40 -10.11
CA THR A 247 2.64 -1.04 -10.67
C THR A 247 3.94 -0.31 -10.34
N HIS A 248 4.99 -0.50 -11.14
CA HIS A 248 6.23 0.23 -10.96
C HIS A 248 6.08 1.70 -11.34
N ARG A 249 6.56 2.64 -10.51
CA ARG A 249 6.72 4.06 -10.88
C ARG A 249 7.95 4.26 -11.75
N ARG A 250 9.02 3.53 -11.43
CA ARG A 250 10.27 3.48 -12.19
C ARG A 250 10.65 2.03 -12.37
N GLU A 251 10.92 1.66 -13.60
CA GLU A 251 11.42 0.33 -13.97
C GLU A 251 12.96 0.35 -13.95
N TYR A 252 13.54 -0.65 -13.31
CA TYR A 252 14.99 -0.88 -13.27
C TYR A 252 15.25 -2.25 -13.88
N ASN A 253 16.03 -2.32 -14.95
CA ASN A 253 16.42 -3.59 -15.57
C ASN A 253 15.27 -4.62 -15.49
N MET A 254 14.16 -4.36 -16.19
CA MET A 254 12.95 -5.20 -16.12
C MET A 254 13.27 -6.62 -16.54
N MET A 255 12.95 -7.60 -15.68
CA MET A 255 13.26 -9.02 -15.89
C MET A 255 12.05 -9.83 -16.33
N TYR A 256 10.88 -9.52 -15.80
CA TYR A 256 9.65 -10.24 -16.07
C TYR A 256 8.45 -9.33 -15.94
N ARG A 257 7.43 -9.52 -16.82
CA ARG A 257 6.20 -8.75 -16.79
C ARG A 257 4.99 -9.66 -16.95
N LEU A 258 4.10 -9.60 -15.96
CA LEU A 258 2.76 -10.16 -16.00
C LEU A 258 1.78 -9.04 -15.68
N ASP A 259 1.37 -8.33 -16.72
CA ASP A 259 0.47 -7.19 -16.61
C ASP A 259 -0.99 -7.59 -16.29
N PRO A 260 -1.89 -6.66 -15.96
CA PRO A 260 -3.28 -6.95 -15.66
C PRO A 260 -4.03 -7.64 -16.82
N VAL A 261 -3.68 -7.32 -18.06
CA VAL A 261 -4.32 -7.88 -19.26
C VAL A 261 -3.93 -9.34 -19.43
N ASP A 262 -2.64 -9.63 -19.29
CA ASP A 262 -2.13 -10.99 -19.42
C ASP A 262 -2.58 -11.87 -18.25
N ALA A 263 -2.57 -11.34 -17.02
CA ALA A 263 -3.10 -12.04 -15.86
C ALA A 263 -4.60 -12.39 -16.02
N HIS A 264 -5.38 -11.47 -16.57
CA HIS A 264 -6.79 -11.71 -16.85
C HIS A 264 -7.00 -12.75 -17.98
N ARG A 265 -6.23 -12.64 -19.08
CA ARG A 265 -6.29 -13.62 -20.19
C ARG A 265 -5.96 -15.04 -19.72
N GLN A 266 -4.98 -15.18 -18.85
CA GLN A 266 -4.56 -16.45 -18.26
C GLN A 266 -5.48 -16.90 -17.12
N LYS A 267 -6.52 -16.12 -16.76
CA LYS A 267 -7.47 -16.41 -15.67
C LYS A 267 -6.82 -16.56 -14.29
N LEU A 268 -5.72 -15.86 -14.07
CA LEU A 268 -4.96 -15.88 -12.82
C LEU A 268 -5.54 -14.96 -11.75
N VAL A 269 -6.31 -13.95 -12.17
CA VAL A 269 -6.92 -12.97 -11.29
C VAL A 269 -8.43 -13.00 -11.36
N LYS A 270 -9.08 -12.55 -10.29
CA LYS A 270 -10.54 -12.43 -10.23
C LYS A 270 -11.03 -11.39 -11.24
N GLY A 271 -12.17 -11.65 -11.86
CA GLY A 271 -12.84 -10.67 -12.70
C GLY A 271 -13.26 -9.45 -11.85
N ILE A 272 -13.03 -8.26 -12.39
CA ILE A 272 -13.48 -7.00 -11.77
C ILE A 272 -14.84 -6.66 -12.40
N VAL A 273 -15.87 -6.56 -11.57
CA VAL A 273 -17.18 -6.05 -11.97
C VAL A 273 -17.36 -4.66 -11.36
N VAL A 274 -17.49 -3.66 -12.21
CA VAL A 274 -17.72 -2.27 -11.77
C VAL A 274 -19.22 -1.99 -11.86
N ALA A 275 -19.83 -1.71 -10.70
CA ALA A 275 -21.18 -1.16 -10.63
C ALA A 275 -21.09 0.37 -10.55
N ASN A 276 -21.81 1.04 -11.45
CA ASN A 276 -21.88 2.50 -11.49
C ASN A 276 -23.25 2.96 -11.03
N ALA A 277 -23.30 3.83 -10.01
CA ALA A 277 -24.52 4.55 -9.66
C ALA A 277 -24.61 5.79 -10.55
N GLN A 278 -25.57 5.82 -11.48
CA GLN A 278 -25.87 6.99 -12.31
C GLN A 278 -27.28 7.49 -12.00
N GLN A 279 -27.40 8.78 -11.80
CA GLN A 279 -28.70 9.41 -11.66
C GLN A 279 -29.31 9.68 -13.05
N LYS A 280 -30.46 9.05 -13.35
CA LYS A 280 -31.24 9.40 -14.52
C LYS A 280 -31.99 10.71 -14.26
N GLY A 281 -31.75 11.74 -15.10
CA GLY A 281 -32.57 12.95 -15.16
C GLY A 281 -32.23 13.98 -14.06
N SER A 282 -30.94 14.22 -13.82
CA SER A 282 -30.55 15.38 -13.03
C SER A 282 -30.47 16.60 -13.95
N ASP A 283 -31.37 17.55 -13.78
CA ASP A 283 -31.02 18.94 -13.92
C ASP A 283 -29.88 19.14 -12.90
N ALA A 284 -28.64 19.16 -13.42
CA ALA A 284 -27.45 19.18 -12.59
C ALA A 284 -27.46 20.48 -11.79
N LYS A 285 -27.88 20.43 -10.55
CA LYS A 285 -27.80 21.60 -9.66
C LYS A 285 -26.32 21.91 -9.42
N PRO A 286 -25.88 23.14 -9.65
CA PRO A 286 -24.51 23.53 -9.44
C PRO A 286 -24.11 23.37 -7.98
N TYR A 287 -22.95 22.75 -7.76
CA TYR A 287 -22.38 22.59 -6.44
C TYR A 287 -21.73 23.87 -5.96
N ILE A 288 -22.13 24.37 -4.80
CA ILE A 288 -21.57 25.56 -4.13
C ILE A 288 -21.42 25.23 -2.65
N LYS A 289 -20.21 25.42 -2.09
CA LYS A 289 -19.98 25.29 -0.65
C LYS A 289 -19.24 26.52 -0.13
N LEU A 290 -19.71 27.10 0.97
CA LEU A 290 -19.02 28.19 1.64
C LEU A 290 -17.96 27.62 2.60
N LEU A 291 -16.68 27.89 2.31
CA LEU A 291 -15.56 27.43 3.11
C LEU A 291 -15.15 28.46 4.17
N ASN A 292 -15.20 29.75 3.84
CA ASN A 292 -14.75 30.85 4.71
C ASN A 292 -15.19 32.21 4.15
N VAL A 293 -15.18 33.24 5.00
CA VAL A 293 -15.35 34.64 4.61
C VAL A 293 -14.22 35.47 5.19
N ARG A 294 -13.68 36.43 4.42
CA ARG A 294 -12.66 37.36 4.89
C ARG A 294 -13.04 38.82 4.57
N ASN A 295 -12.55 39.74 5.41
CA ASN A 295 -12.76 41.17 5.22
C ASN A 295 -11.47 41.93 4.91
N VAL A 296 -10.31 41.26 4.89
CA VAL A 296 -9.00 41.86 4.64
C VAL A 296 -8.28 41.04 3.57
N PRO A 297 -7.76 41.64 2.50
CA PRO A 297 -7.76 43.07 2.13
C PRO A 297 -9.09 43.56 1.57
N ARG A 298 -10.05 42.67 1.29
CA ARG A 298 -11.41 42.97 0.79
C ARG A 298 -12.39 41.98 1.37
N LEU A 299 -13.67 42.34 1.32
CA LEU A 299 -14.76 41.43 1.63
C LEU A 299 -14.91 40.41 0.49
N GLU A 300 -14.60 39.16 0.78
CA GLU A 300 -14.63 38.05 -0.17
C GLU A 300 -15.09 36.77 0.52
N ALA A 301 -15.83 35.95 -0.21
CA ALA A 301 -16.19 34.59 0.21
C ALA A 301 -15.32 33.55 -0.50
N HIS A 302 -14.88 32.54 0.23
CA HIS A 302 -14.14 31.40 -0.30
C HIS A 302 -15.11 30.26 -0.58
N LEU A 303 -15.43 30.05 -1.84
CA LEU A 303 -16.38 29.04 -2.28
C LEU A 303 -15.66 27.88 -2.96
N GLU A 304 -16.05 26.66 -2.66
CA GLU A 304 -15.70 25.48 -3.44
C GLU A 304 -16.75 25.28 -4.53
N LEU A 305 -16.29 25.28 -5.79
CA LEU A 305 -17.12 25.30 -7.00
C LEU A 305 -16.63 24.27 -8.01
N LEU A 306 -17.51 23.87 -8.94
CA LEU A 306 -17.16 23.04 -10.09
C LEU A 306 -16.54 23.92 -11.17
N VAL A 307 -15.21 23.88 -11.30
CA VAL A 307 -14.43 24.71 -12.23
C VAL A 307 -14.02 23.90 -13.44
N LYS A 308 -14.26 24.44 -14.64
CA LYS A 308 -13.81 23.85 -15.89
C LYS A 308 -12.34 24.27 -16.17
N ASP A 309 -11.46 23.30 -16.38
CA ASP A 309 -10.07 23.56 -16.73
C ASP A 309 -9.88 23.87 -18.23
N LYS A 310 -8.63 24.14 -18.64
CA LYS A 310 -8.30 24.47 -20.05
C LYS A 310 -8.54 23.29 -21.01
N ASN A 311 -8.60 22.05 -20.47
CA ASN A 311 -8.81 20.83 -21.23
C ASN A 311 -10.29 20.42 -21.27
N GLY A 312 -11.18 21.21 -20.63
CA GLY A 312 -12.61 20.93 -20.57
C GLY A 312 -13.04 20.04 -19.40
N ASN A 313 -12.11 19.57 -18.56
CA ASN A 313 -12.43 18.74 -17.38
C ASN A 313 -13.04 19.61 -16.29
N ILE A 314 -14.11 19.11 -15.66
CA ILE A 314 -14.79 19.78 -14.55
C ILE A 314 -14.36 19.13 -13.24
N GLY A 315 -13.88 19.95 -12.29
CA GLY A 315 -13.45 19.49 -10.97
C GLY A 315 -13.74 20.52 -9.90
N ARG A 316 -13.84 20.09 -8.65
CA ARG A 316 -14.00 20.99 -7.50
C ARG A 316 -12.72 21.76 -7.24
N LYS A 317 -12.86 23.10 -7.18
CA LYS A 317 -11.75 24.00 -6.83
C LYS A 317 -12.25 25.11 -5.92
N PRO A 318 -11.48 25.48 -4.89
CA PRO A 318 -11.79 26.64 -4.07
C PRO A 318 -11.43 27.91 -4.82
N LEU A 319 -12.36 28.89 -4.84
CA LEU A 319 -12.18 30.20 -5.44
C LEU A 319 -12.63 31.29 -4.49
N TRP A 320 -11.87 32.40 -4.41
CA TRP A 320 -12.31 33.62 -3.76
C TRP A 320 -13.20 34.39 -4.72
N VAL A 321 -14.41 34.74 -4.26
CA VAL A 321 -15.40 35.49 -4.97
C VAL A 321 -15.76 36.75 -4.18
N LYS A 322 -16.18 37.81 -4.90
CA LYS A 322 -16.58 39.08 -4.35
C LYS A 322 -18.01 39.39 -4.75
N HIS A 323 -18.56 40.45 -4.16
CA HIS A 323 -19.86 41.00 -4.52
C HIS A 323 -19.93 41.25 -6.04
N HIS A 324 -21.03 40.88 -6.66
CA HIS A 324 -21.32 40.91 -8.08
C HIS A 324 -20.47 39.97 -8.99
N ASP A 325 -19.70 39.04 -8.42
CA ASP A 325 -19.06 38.03 -9.25
C ASP A 325 -20.13 37.07 -9.81
N ASP A 326 -20.07 36.88 -11.13
CA ASP A 326 -20.83 35.85 -11.85
C ASP A 326 -20.07 34.53 -11.78
N LEU A 327 -20.68 33.53 -11.18
CA LEU A 327 -20.04 32.22 -10.97
C LEU A 327 -19.84 31.47 -12.27
N ALA A 328 -20.69 31.63 -13.31
CA ALA A 328 -20.48 31.00 -14.61
C ALA A 328 -19.19 31.51 -15.25
N HIS A 329 -18.98 32.83 -15.21
CA HIS A 329 -17.76 33.44 -15.74
C HIS A 329 -16.51 33.05 -14.93
N ARG A 330 -16.61 33.00 -13.58
CA ARG A 330 -15.50 32.69 -12.67
C ARG A 330 -15.04 31.24 -12.79
N THR A 331 -15.97 30.32 -13.00
CA THR A 331 -15.71 28.87 -13.09
C THR A 331 -15.52 28.37 -14.51
N LYS A 332 -15.84 29.19 -15.53
CA LYS A 332 -15.94 28.82 -16.96
C LYS A 332 -16.89 27.62 -17.17
N ASN A 333 -17.94 27.54 -16.37
CA ASN A 333 -18.88 26.46 -16.38
C ASN A 333 -20.32 26.98 -16.38
N ASP A 334 -20.99 26.76 -17.49
CA ASP A 334 -22.33 27.30 -17.76
C ASP A 334 -23.40 26.74 -16.79
N ILE A 335 -23.10 25.72 -16.00
CA ILE A 335 -23.99 25.20 -14.95
C ILE A 335 -24.33 26.26 -13.90
N TYR A 336 -23.48 27.31 -13.77
CA TYR A 336 -23.68 28.44 -12.86
C TYR A 336 -24.35 29.65 -13.53
N ASP A 337 -24.96 29.49 -14.69
CA ASP A 337 -25.67 30.59 -15.34
C ASP A 337 -26.76 31.14 -14.40
N GLY A 338 -26.76 32.48 -14.19
CA GLY A 338 -27.64 33.17 -13.25
C GLY A 338 -27.21 33.11 -11.78
N TYR A 339 -26.08 32.49 -11.42
CA TYR A 339 -25.54 32.45 -10.05
C TYR A 339 -24.60 33.65 -9.83
N ILE A 340 -25.14 34.76 -9.37
CA ILE A 340 -24.40 35.99 -9.07
C ILE A 340 -24.32 36.19 -7.56
N ILE A 341 -23.14 36.60 -7.07
CA ILE A 341 -22.96 36.90 -5.64
C ILE A 341 -23.62 38.23 -5.30
N ASN A 342 -24.73 38.19 -4.57
CA ASN A 342 -25.51 39.37 -4.19
C ASN A 342 -25.00 40.03 -2.92
N ASP A 343 -24.61 39.23 -1.90
CA ASP A 343 -24.09 39.75 -0.65
C ASP A 343 -23.13 38.76 0.03
N ILE A 344 -22.25 39.31 0.85
CA ILE A 344 -21.28 38.53 1.66
C ILE A 344 -21.25 39.12 3.07
N SER A 345 -21.48 38.29 4.09
CA SER A 345 -21.47 38.70 5.50
C SER A 345 -20.40 37.94 6.28
N THR A 346 -19.72 38.65 7.19
CA THR A 346 -18.77 38.06 8.13
C THR A 346 -19.38 37.68 9.48
N VAL A 347 -20.61 38.16 9.78
CA VAL A 347 -21.29 37.88 11.03
C VAL A 347 -22.81 37.81 10.80
N PRO A 348 -23.42 36.63 10.79
CA PRO A 348 -22.76 35.33 10.63
C PRO A 348 -22.06 35.20 9.26
N GLU A 349 -21.00 34.38 9.17
CA GLU A 349 -20.35 34.11 7.89
C GLU A 349 -21.34 33.46 6.92
N SER A 350 -21.66 34.19 5.87
CA SER A 350 -22.63 33.77 4.86
C SER A 350 -22.42 34.45 3.52
N VAL A 351 -22.98 33.87 2.46
CA VAL A 351 -22.99 34.43 1.11
C VAL A 351 -24.40 34.29 0.52
N GLU A 352 -24.92 35.36 -0.05
CA GLU A 352 -26.16 35.34 -0.81
C GLU A 352 -25.86 35.20 -2.31
N VAL A 353 -26.47 34.18 -2.93
CA VAL A 353 -26.21 33.83 -4.33
C VAL A 353 -27.48 33.98 -5.16
N GLY A 354 -27.59 35.04 -5.93
CA GLY A 354 -28.68 35.31 -6.83
C GLY A 354 -30.06 35.20 -6.16
N SER A 355 -31.01 34.60 -6.84
CA SER A 355 -32.33 34.24 -6.32
C SER A 355 -32.34 32.90 -5.56
N HIS A 356 -31.18 32.26 -5.40
CA HIS A 356 -31.07 30.92 -4.83
C HIS A 356 -31.02 30.92 -3.29
N GLY A 357 -30.73 32.06 -2.66
CA GLY A 357 -30.79 32.28 -1.24
C GLY A 357 -29.44 32.43 -0.54
N LEU A 358 -29.46 32.26 0.79
CA LEU A 358 -28.35 32.47 1.69
C LEU A 358 -27.67 31.14 2.01
N LEU A 359 -26.34 31.06 1.81
CA LEU A 359 -25.50 29.90 2.13
C LEU A 359 -24.64 30.26 3.35
N MET A 360 -24.76 29.49 4.42
CA MET A 360 -24.01 29.68 5.66
C MET A 360 -22.65 28.99 5.61
N HIS A 361 -21.73 29.43 6.47
CA HIS A 361 -20.42 28.81 6.62
C HIS A 361 -20.52 27.28 6.82
N GLY A 362 -19.79 26.52 6.02
CA GLY A 362 -19.78 25.07 6.04
C GLY A 362 -20.96 24.41 5.32
N GLU A 363 -22.01 25.13 4.97
CA GLU A 363 -23.11 24.60 4.16
C GLU A 363 -22.73 24.44 2.70
N SER A 364 -23.44 23.55 2.02
CA SER A 364 -23.32 23.35 0.57
C SER A 364 -24.69 23.20 -0.09
N TRP A 365 -24.81 23.74 -1.31
CA TRP A 365 -25.95 23.50 -2.18
C TRP A 365 -25.53 22.65 -3.38
N GLY A 366 -26.50 21.94 -3.92
CA GLY A 366 -26.29 21.14 -5.12
C GLY A 366 -25.32 19.98 -4.86
N GLY A 367 -24.94 19.36 -5.98
CA GLY A 367 -24.13 18.16 -5.92
C GLY A 367 -24.94 16.97 -5.39
N ASN A 368 -25.33 16.07 -6.28
CA ASN A 368 -26.08 14.86 -5.90
C ASN A 368 -25.18 13.81 -5.22
N GLU A 369 -24.06 14.24 -4.59
CA GLU A 369 -23.10 13.31 -3.96
C GLU A 369 -23.77 12.42 -2.94
N ASP A 370 -24.58 12.99 -2.06
CA ASP A 370 -25.25 12.22 -1.00
C ASP A 370 -26.20 11.18 -1.59
N GLN A 371 -26.89 11.51 -2.67
CA GLN A 371 -27.78 10.57 -3.36
C GLN A 371 -26.97 9.48 -4.09
N VAL A 372 -25.90 9.86 -4.77
CA VAL A 372 -24.99 8.91 -5.44
C VAL A 372 -24.33 7.99 -4.42
N LEU A 373 -23.79 8.53 -3.32
CA LEU A 373 -23.17 7.74 -2.24
C LEU A 373 -24.20 6.81 -1.57
N ARG A 374 -25.41 7.30 -1.34
CA ARG A 374 -26.50 6.49 -0.80
C ARG A 374 -26.86 5.34 -1.74
N GLU A 375 -26.93 5.60 -3.05
CA GLU A 375 -27.20 4.56 -4.04
C GLU A 375 -26.04 3.57 -4.19
N MET A 376 -24.79 4.03 -4.07
CA MET A 376 -23.61 3.14 -4.01
C MET A 376 -23.68 2.19 -2.82
N ILE A 377 -24.10 2.69 -1.63
CA ILE A 377 -24.32 1.84 -0.45
C ILE A 377 -25.43 0.82 -0.74
N ARG A 378 -26.55 1.25 -1.35
CA ARG A 378 -27.65 0.38 -1.74
C ARG A 378 -27.19 -0.75 -2.67
N GLU A 379 -26.49 -0.41 -3.73
CA GLU A 379 -25.98 -1.40 -4.68
C GLU A 379 -24.97 -2.35 -4.03
N THR A 380 -24.15 -1.86 -3.11
CA THR A 380 -23.23 -2.72 -2.34
C THR A 380 -24.02 -3.74 -1.49
N ILE A 381 -25.09 -3.31 -0.82
CA ILE A 381 -25.96 -4.21 -0.05
C ILE A 381 -26.64 -5.24 -0.95
N LYS A 382 -27.21 -4.81 -2.07
CA LYS A 382 -27.84 -5.73 -3.04
C LYS A 382 -26.87 -6.78 -3.56
N GLU A 383 -25.68 -6.37 -3.99
CA GLU A 383 -24.69 -7.30 -4.53
C GLU A 383 -24.16 -8.24 -3.46
N HIS A 384 -24.01 -7.76 -2.21
CA HIS A 384 -23.64 -8.61 -1.07
C HIS A 384 -24.69 -9.72 -0.85
N ILE A 385 -25.96 -9.37 -0.74
CA ILE A 385 -27.05 -10.32 -0.50
C ILE A 385 -27.12 -11.34 -1.64
N LYS A 386 -27.03 -10.87 -2.88
CA LYS A 386 -27.06 -11.75 -4.07
C LYS A 386 -25.92 -12.76 -4.06
N ARG A 387 -24.71 -12.34 -3.67
CA ARG A 387 -23.56 -13.23 -3.58
C ARG A 387 -23.66 -14.17 -2.39
N GLU A 388 -24.12 -13.69 -1.22
CA GLU A 388 -24.37 -14.53 -0.04
C GLU A 388 -25.39 -15.62 -0.36
N TYR A 389 -26.48 -15.28 -1.06
CA TYR A 389 -27.48 -16.24 -1.53
C TYR A 389 -26.88 -17.27 -2.49
N TYR A 390 -26.02 -16.83 -3.42
CA TYR A 390 -25.38 -17.72 -4.41
C TYR A 390 -24.39 -18.68 -3.79
N PHE A 391 -23.62 -18.23 -2.78
CA PHE A 391 -22.53 -19.02 -2.20
C PHE A 391 -22.90 -19.79 -0.93
N ARG A 392 -24.13 -19.61 -0.40
CA ARG A 392 -24.54 -20.24 0.87
C ARG A 392 -24.36 -21.75 0.91
N ASP A 393 -24.72 -22.43 -0.18
CA ASP A 393 -24.66 -23.90 -0.28
C ASP A 393 -23.23 -24.41 -0.45
N LEU A 394 -22.27 -23.51 -0.68
CA LEU A 394 -20.85 -23.81 -0.78
C LEU A 394 -20.08 -23.49 0.53
N GLU A 395 -20.79 -23.12 1.58
CA GLU A 395 -20.21 -22.69 2.87
C GLU A 395 -19.18 -21.55 2.73
N ILE A 396 -19.35 -20.69 1.71
CA ILE A 396 -18.51 -19.53 1.45
C ILE A 396 -19.22 -18.28 1.99
N LYS A 397 -18.59 -17.63 2.96
CA LYS A 397 -19.06 -16.35 3.51
C LYS A 397 -18.61 -15.19 2.64
N VAL A 398 -19.51 -14.27 2.35
CA VAL A 398 -19.21 -13.01 1.65
C VAL A 398 -18.93 -11.91 2.65
N LEU A 399 -17.88 -11.13 2.41
CA LEU A 399 -17.57 -9.91 3.15
C LEU A 399 -17.56 -8.73 2.19
N SER A 400 -18.18 -7.61 2.62
CA SER A 400 -18.12 -6.35 1.88
C SER A 400 -17.32 -5.33 2.68
N LEU A 401 -16.39 -4.65 2.01
CA LEU A 401 -15.57 -3.61 2.60
C LEU A 401 -15.97 -2.25 2.00
N ILE A 402 -16.36 -1.32 2.85
CA ILE A 402 -16.72 0.04 2.47
C ILE A 402 -15.64 0.99 2.98
N PHE A 403 -14.94 1.65 2.06
CA PHE A 403 -13.99 2.70 2.39
C PHE A 403 -14.71 4.02 2.60
N VAL A 404 -14.45 4.67 3.74
CA VAL A 404 -15.07 5.93 4.14
C VAL A 404 -14.00 7.03 4.10
N ASP A 405 -14.31 8.16 3.45
CA ASP A 405 -13.39 9.28 3.27
C ASP A 405 -13.04 10.01 4.58
N ARG A 406 -14.00 10.07 5.50
CA ARG A 406 -13.87 10.76 6.80
C ARG A 406 -14.58 10.00 7.91
N VAL A 407 -13.95 9.97 9.07
CA VAL A 407 -14.56 9.41 10.29
C VAL A 407 -15.92 10.04 10.57
N ALA A 408 -16.07 11.34 10.38
CA ALA A 408 -17.34 12.07 10.59
C ALA A 408 -18.50 11.58 9.71
N SER A 409 -18.23 10.94 8.56
CA SER A 409 -19.28 10.32 7.74
C SER A 409 -19.87 9.06 8.39
N TYR A 410 -19.12 8.41 9.27
CA TYR A 410 -19.52 7.20 9.98
C TYR A 410 -19.92 7.48 11.44
N LEU A 411 -19.12 8.28 12.15
CA LEU A 411 -19.26 8.55 13.58
C LEU A 411 -19.01 10.03 13.87
N THR A 412 -19.93 10.67 14.59
CA THR A 412 -19.84 12.06 15.05
C THR A 412 -19.88 12.12 16.57
N TYR A 413 -19.70 13.30 17.13
CA TYR A 413 -19.81 13.55 18.56
C TYR A 413 -20.83 14.68 18.77
N ASP A 414 -21.71 14.54 19.75
CA ASP A 414 -22.63 15.59 20.17
C ASP A 414 -21.91 16.67 21.02
N ASP A 415 -22.66 17.70 21.43
CA ASP A 415 -22.10 18.82 22.20
C ASP A 415 -21.59 18.38 23.58
N ASP A 416 -22.09 17.27 24.12
CA ASP A 416 -21.64 16.66 25.38
C ASP A 416 -20.44 15.69 25.18
N GLY A 417 -20.02 15.49 23.95
CA GLY A 417 -18.89 14.61 23.58
C GLY A 417 -19.24 13.11 23.54
N ASN A 418 -20.54 12.76 23.50
CA ASN A 418 -20.97 11.38 23.30
C ASN A 418 -20.89 11.01 21.80
N GLN A 419 -20.60 9.76 21.52
CA GLN A 419 -20.56 9.25 20.14
C GLN A 419 -21.98 9.15 19.57
N THR A 420 -22.16 9.68 18.36
CA THR A 420 -23.40 9.60 17.58
C THR A 420 -23.13 9.05 16.20
N GLU A 421 -24.12 8.40 15.60
CA GLU A 421 -23.99 7.81 14.27
C GLU A 421 -23.91 8.87 13.17
N GLY A 422 -22.92 8.73 12.31
CA GLY A 422 -22.77 9.57 11.12
C GLY A 422 -23.80 9.21 10.03
N ARG A 423 -23.80 10.00 8.96
CA ARG A 423 -24.78 9.86 7.85
C ARG A 423 -24.72 8.50 7.14
N PHE A 424 -23.52 7.91 6.97
CA PHE A 424 -23.37 6.64 6.27
C PHE A 424 -23.95 5.47 7.06
N VAL A 425 -23.84 5.50 8.38
CA VAL A 425 -24.44 4.50 9.25
C VAL A 425 -25.97 4.55 9.15
N LYS A 426 -26.54 5.75 9.25
CA LYS A 426 -27.99 5.95 9.11
C LYS A 426 -28.51 5.48 7.75
N TRP A 427 -27.82 5.83 6.67
CA TRP A 427 -28.17 5.37 5.33
C TRP A 427 -28.03 3.86 5.17
N PHE A 428 -26.94 3.27 5.69
CA PHE A 428 -26.76 1.83 5.65
C PHE A 428 -27.90 1.10 6.36
N ASP A 429 -28.23 1.51 7.59
CA ASP A 429 -29.27 0.86 8.40
C ASP A 429 -30.65 0.98 7.75
N GLU A 430 -30.99 2.14 7.17
CA GLU A 430 -32.22 2.32 6.40
C GLU A 430 -32.27 1.43 5.17
N LEU A 431 -31.24 1.49 4.33
CA LEU A 431 -31.15 0.77 3.08
C LEU A 431 -31.09 -0.75 3.30
N TYR A 432 -30.41 -1.19 4.36
CA TYR A 432 -30.36 -2.58 4.76
C TYR A 432 -31.75 -3.12 5.08
N ARG A 433 -32.56 -2.38 5.88
CA ARG A 433 -33.93 -2.76 6.19
C ARG A 433 -34.84 -2.76 4.96
N GLU A 434 -34.68 -1.76 4.07
CA GLU A 434 -35.40 -1.69 2.82
C GLU A 434 -35.10 -2.90 1.91
N GLU A 435 -33.81 -3.23 1.72
CA GLU A 435 -33.42 -4.37 0.85
C GLU A 435 -33.83 -5.70 1.47
N ARG A 436 -33.68 -5.88 2.77
CA ARG A 436 -34.15 -7.08 3.50
C ARG A 436 -35.65 -7.31 3.32
N ALA A 437 -36.46 -6.25 3.37
CA ALA A 437 -37.91 -6.33 3.23
C ALA A 437 -38.40 -6.69 1.82
N LYS A 438 -37.55 -6.60 0.78
CA LYS A 438 -37.94 -6.86 -0.62
C LYS A 438 -38.20 -8.33 -0.93
N SER A 439 -37.61 -9.25 -0.17
CA SER A 439 -37.75 -10.68 -0.43
C SER A 439 -37.69 -11.49 0.87
N PRO A 440 -38.61 -12.46 1.08
CA PRO A 440 -38.50 -13.40 2.20
C PRO A 440 -37.18 -14.16 2.23
N SER A 441 -36.63 -14.55 1.05
CA SER A 441 -35.34 -15.22 0.94
C SER A 441 -34.16 -14.37 1.44
N TYR A 442 -34.28 -13.04 1.40
CA TYR A 442 -33.29 -12.14 1.95
C TYR A 442 -33.42 -12.04 3.48
N ALA A 443 -34.64 -12.05 3.99
CA ALA A 443 -34.91 -12.05 5.42
C ALA A 443 -34.32 -13.28 6.14
N ASP A 444 -34.27 -14.42 5.47
CA ASP A 444 -33.65 -15.66 6.00
C ASP A 444 -32.12 -15.59 6.07
N LEU A 445 -31.49 -14.79 5.21
CA LEU A 445 -30.02 -14.64 5.13
C LEU A 445 -29.49 -13.50 5.98
N MET A 446 -30.34 -12.52 6.29
CA MET A 446 -29.94 -11.26 6.89
C MET A 446 -30.50 -11.14 8.30
N PRO A 447 -29.69 -10.94 9.34
CA PRO A 447 -30.16 -10.57 10.68
C PRO A 447 -31.13 -9.38 10.64
N GLU A 448 -32.05 -9.31 11.58
CA GLU A 448 -33.01 -8.22 11.64
C GLU A 448 -32.36 -6.89 12.01
N ASP A 449 -31.39 -6.95 12.93
CA ASP A 449 -30.64 -5.77 13.37
C ASP A 449 -29.44 -5.49 12.46
N PRO A 450 -29.40 -4.33 11.76
CA PRO A 450 -28.25 -3.94 10.94
C PRO A 450 -26.95 -3.84 11.73
N GLN A 451 -27.00 -3.56 13.04
CA GLN A 451 -25.78 -3.47 13.87
C GLN A 451 -25.07 -4.82 14.01
N ALA A 452 -25.78 -5.93 13.87
CA ALA A 452 -25.23 -7.28 13.94
C ALA A 452 -24.36 -7.64 12.72
N VAL A 453 -24.47 -6.91 11.60
CA VAL A 453 -23.79 -7.20 10.34
C VAL A 453 -22.73 -6.16 9.96
N ARG A 454 -22.56 -5.10 10.72
CA ARG A 454 -21.57 -4.07 10.44
C ARG A 454 -20.55 -3.93 11.56
N THR A 455 -19.31 -3.82 11.17
CA THR A 455 -18.19 -3.49 12.06
C THR A 455 -17.40 -2.37 11.42
N ALA A 456 -16.89 -1.42 12.19
CA ALA A 456 -16.07 -0.35 11.67
C ALA A 456 -14.74 -0.30 12.40
N TYR A 457 -13.72 0.10 11.65
CA TYR A 457 -12.40 0.37 12.17
C TYR A 457 -11.95 1.78 11.78
N PHE A 458 -11.41 2.51 12.74
CA PHE A 458 -10.84 3.85 12.56
C PHE A 458 -9.60 4.03 13.42
N ALA A 459 -8.68 4.90 12.96
CA ALA A 459 -7.53 5.28 13.75
C ALA A 459 -7.96 5.96 15.05
N GLU A 460 -7.43 5.53 16.19
CA GLU A 460 -7.73 6.09 17.52
C GLU A 460 -6.66 7.10 17.93
N MET A 461 -7.07 8.21 18.51
CA MET A 461 -6.19 9.15 19.20
C MET A 461 -6.57 9.26 20.68
N LYS A 462 -5.58 9.13 21.58
CA LYS A 462 -5.76 9.37 23.01
C LYS A 462 -5.36 10.81 23.33
N LYS A 463 -6.31 11.61 23.80
CA LYS A 463 -6.04 12.96 24.29
C LYS A 463 -6.72 13.14 25.65
N GLY A 464 -5.93 13.45 26.70
CA GLY A 464 -6.44 13.69 28.05
C GLY A 464 -7.20 12.50 28.67
N GLY A 465 -6.81 11.24 28.36
CA GLY A 465 -7.46 10.03 28.91
C GLY A 465 -8.73 9.60 28.18
N LYS A 466 -9.24 10.39 27.22
CA LYS A 466 -10.37 10.00 26.35
C LYS A 466 -9.83 9.49 25.01
N LYS A 467 -10.44 8.41 24.51
CA LYS A 467 -10.20 7.89 23.17
C LYS A 467 -11.12 8.63 22.19
N SER A 468 -10.57 9.13 21.09
CA SER A 468 -11.33 9.68 19.96
C SER A 468 -10.84 9.07 18.65
N PHE A 469 -11.75 8.86 17.72
CA PHE A 469 -11.42 8.42 16.38
C PHE A 469 -11.04 9.63 15.52
N VAL A 470 -10.03 9.45 14.68
CA VAL A 470 -9.51 10.51 13.82
C VAL A 470 -9.27 9.99 12.41
N ASP A 471 -9.34 10.91 11.44
CA ASP A 471 -8.97 10.59 10.07
C ASP A 471 -7.48 10.18 10.00
N SER A 472 -7.19 9.12 9.25
CA SER A 472 -5.82 8.72 8.98
C SER A 472 -5.11 9.82 8.19
N LYS A 473 -3.95 10.27 8.67
CA LYS A 473 -3.11 11.22 7.93
C LYS A 473 -2.07 10.45 7.14
N GLU A 474 -1.99 10.71 5.85
CA GLU A 474 -0.91 10.20 5.00
C GLU A 474 0.46 10.48 5.65
N GLY A 475 1.29 9.44 5.79
CA GLY A 475 2.70 9.55 6.15
C GLY A 475 3.08 9.42 7.62
N ARG A 476 2.17 9.03 8.53
CA ARG A 476 2.52 8.63 9.90
C ARG A 476 1.91 7.27 10.21
N GLY A 477 2.72 6.22 10.07
CA GLY A 477 2.40 4.88 10.60
C GLY A 477 2.16 5.01 12.11
N ASN A 478 0.94 4.75 12.55
CA ASN A 478 0.59 4.65 13.95
C ASN A 478 0.61 3.17 14.35
N SER A 479 1.11 2.89 15.54
CA SER A 479 1.01 1.55 16.19
C SER A 479 -0.42 1.00 16.31
N GLN A 480 -1.39 1.77 15.89
CA GLN A 480 -2.83 1.48 15.92
C GLN A 480 -3.34 0.89 14.60
N ASP A 481 -2.58 1.03 13.51
CA ASP A 481 -2.87 0.33 12.24
C ASP A 481 -2.64 -1.19 12.39
N GLU A 482 -1.78 -1.61 13.33
CA GLU A 482 -1.56 -3.03 13.67
C GLU A 482 -2.82 -3.69 14.24
N SER A 483 -3.54 -2.99 15.12
CA SER A 483 -4.77 -3.53 15.73
C SER A 483 -5.93 -3.65 14.74
N ALA A 484 -5.95 -2.83 13.67
CA ALA A 484 -6.92 -2.94 12.59
C ALA A 484 -6.70 -4.16 11.73
N TYR A 485 -5.46 -4.34 11.32
CA TYR A 485 -5.08 -5.50 10.53
C TYR A 485 -5.42 -6.79 11.27
N ASP A 486 -5.09 -6.84 12.57
CA ASP A 486 -5.40 -7.99 13.43
C ASP A 486 -6.91 -8.26 13.53
N LEU A 487 -7.74 -7.20 13.60
CA LEU A 487 -9.19 -7.34 13.65
C LEU A 487 -9.77 -7.84 12.31
N ILE A 488 -9.24 -7.36 11.18
CA ILE A 488 -9.71 -7.73 9.84
C ILE A 488 -9.23 -9.12 9.44
N MET A 489 -8.01 -9.50 9.82
CA MET A 489 -7.36 -10.73 9.32
C MET A 489 -7.45 -11.93 10.27
N LYS A 490 -7.85 -11.73 11.54
CA LYS A 490 -7.97 -12.79 12.54
C LYS A 490 -9.41 -13.22 12.87
N VAL A 491 -10.39 -12.67 12.13
CA VAL A 491 -11.81 -13.08 12.26
C VAL A 491 -12.11 -14.34 11.46
#